data_d62905c9c865896c36955deb87191abd
#
_entry.id   d62905c9c865896c36955deb87191abd
#
_cell.length_a   1.000
_cell.length_b   1.000
_cell.length_c   1.000
_cell.angle_alpha   90.00
_cell.angle_beta   90.00
_cell.angle_gamma   90.00
#
_symmetry.space_group_name_H-M   'P 1'
#
loop_
_entity.id
_entity.type
_entity.pdbx_description
1 polymer ?
#
loop_
_entity_poly.entity_id
_entity_poly.type
_entity_poly.pdbx_seq_one_letter_code
_entity_poly.pdbx_strand_id
1 'polypeptide(L)'
;MEGRRFTGIGTREECEIPEYSKANLDIYREAMMDAVAETSEEFMERYFAGDEFSVGEIRAAMKTNVNDGSIIPVSMGSSIELRNIHNLMNDIVELFPSPDKKKCAGINMKTNEIFEGDYNFATSKSAYVFKTIADPFIGKYSLIKVCSGVIKSDDTLYNATTETEEKISKLYVMRANKPEEVSELHAGDIGAIGKAGCKTGDTLSTKAVPVVYGKT
;
A
#
# COMPACT_ATOMS: atom_id res chain seq x y z
N MET A 1 -15.49 22.41 2.16
CA MET A 1 -16.01 21.38 3.07
C MET A 1 -17.48 21.18 2.78
N GLU A 2 -17.96 19.93 2.82
CA GLU A 2 -19.33 19.56 2.44
C GLU A 2 -20.00 18.81 3.58
N GLY A 3 -21.26 19.15 3.88
CA GLY A 3 -22.10 18.39 4.80
C GLY A 3 -22.82 17.27 4.06
N ARG A 4 -22.86 16.08 4.65
CA ARG A 4 -23.57 14.92 4.07
C ARG A 4 -24.38 14.21 5.13
N ARG A 5 -25.65 13.94 4.83
CA ARG A 5 -26.56 13.16 5.67
C ARG A 5 -26.73 11.77 5.06
N PHE A 6 -26.63 10.76 5.88
CA PHE A 6 -26.90 9.37 5.46
C PHE A 6 -28.37 9.06 5.72
N THR A 7 -29.12 8.76 4.66
CA THR A 7 -30.58 8.51 4.68
C THR A 7 -30.93 7.04 4.63
N GLY A 8 -29.96 6.15 4.41
CA GLY A 8 -30.10 4.70 4.38
C GLY A 8 -28.77 4.01 4.12
N ILE A 9 -28.79 2.69 3.98
CA ILE A 9 -27.59 1.89 3.69
C ILE A 9 -27.03 2.32 2.33
N GLY A 10 -25.81 2.87 2.34
CA GLY A 10 -25.12 3.34 1.14
C GLY A 10 -25.69 4.57 0.46
N THR A 11 -26.76 5.17 1.01
CA THR A 11 -27.37 6.38 0.45
C THR A 11 -27.00 7.63 1.24
N ARG A 12 -26.73 8.71 0.52
CA ARG A 12 -26.35 10.01 1.11
C ARG A 12 -26.98 11.16 0.34
N GLU A 13 -27.25 12.22 1.06
CA GLU A 13 -27.73 13.50 0.51
C GLU A 13 -26.80 14.62 0.98
N GLU A 14 -26.63 15.63 0.15
CA GLU A 14 -25.95 16.86 0.57
C GLU A 14 -26.84 17.61 1.57
N CYS A 15 -26.23 18.16 2.59
CA CYS A 15 -26.93 18.97 3.60
C CYS A 15 -26.03 20.09 4.09
N GLU A 16 -26.64 21.08 4.73
CA GLU A 16 -25.88 22.09 5.45
C GLU A 16 -25.11 21.48 6.61
N ILE A 17 -23.94 22.04 6.87
CA ILE A 17 -23.11 21.60 8.00
C ILE A 17 -23.81 22.03 9.29
N PRO A 18 -24.10 21.11 10.22
CA PRO A 18 -24.76 21.44 11.48
C PRO A 18 -23.97 22.45 12.30
N GLU A 19 -24.68 23.35 12.97
CA GLU A 19 -24.09 24.43 13.77
C GLU A 19 -23.09 23.92 14.82
N TYR A 20 -23.42 22.78 15.47
CA TYR A 20 -22.54 22.17 16.48
C TYR A 20 -21.20 21.66 15.91
N SER A 21 -21.08 21.52 14.60
CA SER A 21 -19.85 21.08 13.93
C SER A 21 -19.00 22.26 13.43
N LYS A 22 -19.58 23.46 13.29
CA LYS A 22 -18.88 24.59 12.65
C LYS A 22 -17.64 25.04 13.43
N ALA A 23 -17.72 25.13 14.75
CA ALA A 23 -16.59 25.54 15.59
C ALA A 23 -15.38 24.59 15.46
N ASN A 24 -15.62 23.28 15.39
CA ASN A 24 -14.55 22.30 15.18
C ASN A 24 -14.01 22.32 13.75
N LEU A 25 -14.84 22.72 12.80
CA LEU A 25 -14.51 22.72 11.38
C LEU A 25 -13.41 23.74 11.06
N ASP A 26 -13.49 24.92 11.64
CA ASP A 26 -12.48 25.97 11.47
C ASP A 26 -11.13 25.54 12.06
N ILE A 27 -11.13 24.93 13.24
CA ILE A 27 -9.92 24.40 13.89
C ILE A 27 -9.25 23.33 13.01
N TYR A 28 -10.02 22.35 12.49
CA TYR A 28 -9.46 21.30 11.64
C TYR A 28 -9.04 21.82 10.27
N ARG A 29 -9.73 22.84 9.73
CA ARG A 29 -9.32 23.48 8.49
C ARG A 29 -7.99 24.19 8.65
N GLU A 30 -7.82 24.95 9.71
CA GLU A 30 -6.59 25.66 10.04
C GLU A 30 -5.43 24.65 10.17
N ALA A 31 -5.57 23.61 11.00
CA ALA A 31 -4.56 22.58 11.15
C ALA A 31 -4.20 21.85 9.84
N MET A 32 -5.19 21.65 8.95
CA MET A 32 -4.94 21.09 7.62
C MET A 32 -4.15 22.08 6.74
N MET A 33 -4.47 23.37 6.81
CA MET A 33 -3.79 24.39 6.01
C MET A 33 -2.35 24.61 6.50
N ASP A 34 -2.10 24.55 7.80
CA ASP A 34 -0.76 24.56 8.39
C ASP A 34 0.07 23.40 7.86
N ALA A 35 -0.48 22.17 7.90
CA ALA A 35 0.18 20.99 7.37
C ALA A 35 0.46 21.08 5.86
N VAL A 36 -0.41 21.72 5.08
CA VAL A 36 -0.18 21.97 3.65
C VAL A 36 0.92 23.01 3.46
N ALA A 37 0.95 24.08 4.25
CA ALA A 37 1.96 25.14 4.18
C ALA A 37 3.37 24.58 4.46
N GLU A 38 3.50 23.66 5.41
CA GLU A 38 4.77 23.02 5.76
C GLU A 38 5.36 22.14 4.65
N THR A 39 4.63 21.86 3.56
CA THR A 39 5.11 20.97 2.48
C THR A 39 6.21 21.59 1.61
N SER A 40 6.28 22.92 1.50
CA SER A 40 7.33 23.62 0.77
C SER A 40 7.47 25.08 1.21
N GLU A 41 8.66 25.67 0.98
CA GLU A 41 8.91 27.09 1.24
C GLU A 41 7.93 27.99 0.47
N GLU A 42 7.62 27.65 -0.77
CA GLU A 42 6.65 28.40 -1.60
C GLU A 42 5.25 28.41 -0.96
N PHE A 43 4.78 27.26 -0.49
CA PHE A 43 3.48 27.18 0.18
C PHE A 43 3.49 27.95 1.51
N MET A 44 4.57 27.88 2.25
CA MET A 44 4.72 28.60 3.51
C MET A 44 4.68 30.12 3.29
N GLU A 45 5.41 30.65 2.29
CA GLU A 45 5.38 32.07 1.94
C GLU A 45 3.98 32.55 1.54
N ARG A 46 3.29 31.79 0.70
CA ARG A 46 1.92 32.09 0.27
C ARG A 46 0.92 32.05 1.43
N TYR A 47 1.08 31.09 2.33
CA TYR A 47 0.22 30.98 3.51
C TYR A 47 0.36 32.21 4.42
N PHE A 48 1.58 32.66 4.69
CA PHE A 48 1.81 33.89 5.47
C PHE A 48 1.41 35.17 4.73
N ALA A 49 1.41 35.15 3.41
CA ALA A 49 0.89 36.26 2.61
C ALA A 49 -0.65 36.31 2.61
N GLY A 50 -1.32 35.27 3.10
CA GLY A 50 -2.77 35.15 3.12
C GLY A 50 -3.38 34.69 1.79
N ASP A 51 -2.59 34.08 0.91
CA ASP A 51 -3.05 33.53 -0.35
C ASP A 51 -3.91 32.28 -0.15
N GLU A 52 -4.96 32.15 -0.95
CA GLU A 52 -5.79 30.94 -0.95
C GLU A 52 -5.14 29.83 -1.78
N PHE A 53 -5.19 28.61 -1.26
CA PHE A 53 -4.79 27.41 -2.01
C PHE A 53 -5.99 26.80 -2.73
N SER A 54 -5.78 26.40 -3.97
CA SER A 54 -6.75 25.62 -4.71
C SER A 54 -6.90 24.20 -4.14
N VAL A 55 -8.04 23.56 -4.36
CA VAL A 55 -8.29 22.17 -3.94
C VAL A 55 -7.25 21.22 -4.54
N GLY A 56 -6.78 21.51 -5.76
CA GLY A 56 -5.75 20.71 -6.43
C GLY A 56 -4.38 20.79 -5.73
N GLU A 57 -3.97 21.99 -5.32
CA GLU A 57 -2.73 22.21 -4.57
C GLU A 57 -2.77 21.52 -3.20
N ILE A 58 -3.89 21.68 -2.46
CA ILE A 58 -4.10 21.00 -1.17
C ILE A 58 -3.98 19.48 -1.34
N ARG A 59 -4.63 18.90 -2.34
CA ARG A 59 -4.57 17.45 -2.59
C ARG A 59 -3.16 16.98 -2.95
N ALA A 60 -2.44 17.73 -3.78
CA ALA A 60 -1.08 17.40 -4.18
C ALA A 60 -0.12 17.42 -2.97
N ALA A 61 -0.23 18.44 -2.13
CA ALA A 61 0.54 18.56 -0.90
C ALA A 61 0.22 17.43 0.08
N MET A 62 -1.06 17.16 0.32
CA MET A 62 -1.49 16.03 1.17
C MET A 62 -0.96 14.69 0.64
N LYS A 63 -1.00 14.46 -0.68
CA LYS A 63 -0.49 13.23 -1.28
C LYS A 63 1.01 13.03 -1.03
N THR A 64 1.79 14.10 -1.12
CA THR A 64 3.24 14.07 -0.82
C THR A 64 3.47 13.69 0.64
N ASN A 65 2.79 14.34 1.58
CA ASN A 65 2.97 14.14 3.00
C ASN A 65 2.38 12.80 3.52
N VAL A 66 1.35 12.27 2.86
CA VAL A 66 0.85 10.91 3.13
C VAL A 66 1.86 9.87 2.65
N ASN A 67 2.54 10.13 1.52
CA ASN A 67 3.51 9.19 0.97
C ASN A 67 4.79 9.08 1.82
N ASP A 68 5.25 10.16 2.42
CA ASP A 68 6.40 10.17 3.33
C ASP A 68 6.05 9.87 4.79
N GLY A 69 4.77 9.85 5.12
CA GLY A 69 4.24 9.56 6.47
C GLY A 69 4.15 10.77 7.39
N SER A 70 4.37 11.99 6.90
CA SER A 70 4.25 13.23 7.68
C SER A 70 2.79 13.54 8.02
N ILE A 71 1.85 13.15 7.16
CA ILE A 71 0.41 13.25 7.37
C ILE A 71 -0.22 11.86 7.37
N ILE A 72 -1.07 11.61 8.36
CA ILE A 72 -1.87 10.37 8.45
C ILE A 72 -3.34 10.74 8.26
N PRO A 73 -3.97 10.39 7.12
CA PRO A 73 -5.38 10.64 6.92
C PRO A 73 -6.24 9.75 7.82
N VAL A 74 -7.21 10.33 8.49
CA VAL A 74 -8.14 9.62 9.37
C VAL A 74 -9.55 9.73 8.82
N SER A 75 -10.15 8.58 8.49
CA SER A 75 -11.54 8.48 8.04
C SER A 75 -12.38 7.70 9.03
N MET A 76 -13.60 8.19 9.31
CA MET A 76 -14.56 7.50 10.18
C MET A 76 -15.77 7.06 9.35
N GLY A 77 -16.27 5.85 9.62
CA GLY A 77 -17.41 5.32 8.89
C GLY A 77 -17.97 4.03 9.47
N SER A 78 -18.98 3.49 8.80
CA SER A 78 -19.58 2.19 9.13
C SER A 78 -19.59 1.29 7.89
N SER A 79 -18.91 0.16 7.97
CA SER A 79 -18.89 -0.82 6.88
C SER A 79 -20.22 -1.57 6.74
N ILE A 80 -20.97 -1.74 7.84
CA ILE A 80 -22.28 -2.43 7.83
C ILE A 80 -23.33 -1.54 7.16
N GLU A 81 -23.33 -0.24 7.47
CA GLU A 81 -24.30 0.71 6.90
C GLU A 81 -23.75 1.41 5.66
N LEU A 82 -22.54 1.08 5.21
CA LEU A 82 -21.83 1.69 4.09
C LEU A 82 -21.70 3.22 4.22
N ARG A 83 -21.67 3.73 5.46
CA ARG A 83 -21.47 5.16 5.69
C ARG A 83 -20.02 5.53 5.50
N ASN A 84 -19.77 6.56 4.73
CA ASN A 84 -18.46 7.13 4.41
C ASN A 84 -17.46 6.17 3.69
N ILE A 85 -17.87 4.99 3.28
CA ILE A 85 -16.99 4.03 2.58
C ILE A 85 -16.52 4.59 1.23
N HIS A 86 -17.40 5.30 0.49
CA HIS A 86 -17.00 5.92 -0.78
C HIS A 86 -15.90 6.98 -0.60
N ASN A 87 -15.96 7.77 0.47
CA ASN A 87 -14.90 8.75 0.73
C ASN A 87 -13.59 8.06 1.08
N LEU A 88 -13.62 7.01 1.93
CA LEU A 88 -12.43 6.22 2.21
C LEU A 88 -11.81 5.64 0.94
N MET A 89 -12.62 5.12 0.02
CA MET A 89 -12.13 4.62 -1.27
C MET A 89 -11.51 5.73 -2.12
N ASN A 90 -12.12 6.91 -2.15
CA ASN A 90 -11.57 8.07 -2.84
C ASN A 90 -10.25 8.53 -2.20
N ASP A 91 -10.19 8.60 -0.87
CA ASP A 91 -8.98 8.96 -0.14
C ASP A 91 -7.82 8.00 -0.47
N ILE A 92 -8.10 6.70 -0.58
CA ILE A 92 -7.10 5.71 -0.99
C ILE A 92 -6.60 5.99 -2.41
N VAL A 93 -7.49 6.26 -3.36
CA VAL A 93 -7.12 6.52 -4.77
C VAL A 93 -6.39 7.84 -4.93
N GLU A 94 -6.81 8.88 -4.20
CA GLU A 94 -6.28 10.24 -4.36
C GLU A 94 -4.98 10.47 -3.58
N LEU A 95 -4.88 9.92 -2.37
CA LEU A 95 -3.78 10.24 -1.45
C LEU A 95 -2.66 9.20 -1.44
N PHE A 96 -2.99 7.91 -1.62
CA PHE A 96 -1.96 6.88 -1.55
C PHE A 96 -1.25 6.66 -2.88
N PRO A 97 0.07 6.40 -2.86
CA PRO A 97 0.81 6.11 -4.08
C PRO A 97 0.44 4.72 -4.62
N SER A 98 0.49 4.57 -5.94
CA SER A 98 0.46 3.23 -6.56
C SER A 98 1.76 2.46 -6.26
N PRO A 99 1.75 1.13 -6.32
CA PRO A 99 2.93 0.31 -5.99
C PRO A 99 4.20 0.69 -6.77
N ASP A 100 4.08 1.15 -8.03
CA ASP A 100 5.19 1.56 -8.88
C ASP A 100 5.94 2.81 -8.40
N LYS A 101 5.37 3.57 -7.47
CA LYS A 101 5.99 4.77 -6.88
C LYS A 101 6.87 4.46 -5.67
N LYS A 102 6.76 3.25 -5.11
CA LYS A 102 7.54 2.86 -3.93
C LYS A 102 8.37 1.60 -4.23
N LYS A 103 9.65 1.77 -4.45
CA LYS A 103 10.59 0.68 -4.68
C LYS A 103 10.80 -0.17 -3.43
N CYS A 104 11.03 -1.46 -3.63
CA CYS A 104 11.46 -2.36 -2.56
C CYS A 104 13.00 -2.34 -2.51
N ALA A 105 13.58 -1.82 -1.43
CA ALA A 105 15.02 -1.83 -1.23
C ALA A 105 15.45 -3.05 -0.43
N GLY A 106 16.43 -3.79 -0.92
CA GLY A 106 17.06 -4.95 -0.29
C GLY A 106 18.56 -4.93 -0.46
N ILE A 107 19.23 -5.97 0.02
CA ILE A 107 20.67 -6.13 -0.13
C ILE A 107 20.96 -7.37 -0.99
N ASN A 108 21.73 -7.20 -2.04
CA ASN A 108 22.26 -8.32 -2.82
C ASN A 108 23.35 -9.03 -2.02
N MET A 109 23.12 -10.28 -1.66
CA MET A 109 24.01 -11.05 -0.79
C MET A 109 25.35 -11.42 -1.43
N LYS A 110 25.48 -11.30 -2.76
CA LYS A 110 26.75 -11.56 -3.46
C LYS A 110 27.64 -10.33 -3.56
N THR A 111 27.05 -9.17 -3.85
CA THR A 111 27.79 -7.91 -4.08
C THR A 111 27.83 -7.02 -2.84
N ASN A 112 26.96 -7.29 -1.87
CA ASN A 112 26.68 -6.46 -0.69
C ASN A 112 26.24 -5.04 -1.04
N GLU A 113 25.67 -4.86 -2.22
CA GLU A 113 25.13 -3.58 -2.71
C GLU A 113 23.62 -3.51 -2.51
N ILE A 114 23.08 -2.31 -2.51
CA ILE A 114 21.64 -2.08 -2.45
C ILE A 114 21.02 -2.60 -3.76
N PHE A 115 20.05 -3.49 -3.63
CA PHE A 115 19.19 -3.94 -4.72
C PHE A 115 17.86 -3.20 -4.62
N GLU A 116 17.52 -2.43 -5.63
CA GLU A 116 16.20 -1.82 -5.73
C GLU A 116 15.30 -2.68 -6.64
N GLY A 117 14.27 -3.26 -6.04
CA GLY A 117 13.19 -3.90 -6.79
C GLY A 117 12.42 -2.84 -7.57
N ASP A 118 12.45 -2.96 -8.89
CA ASP A 118 11.70 -2.12 -9.80
C ASP A 118 10.51 -2.89 -10.39
N TYR A 119 9.60 -2.16 -11.02
CA TYR A 119 8.43 -2.73 -11.67
C TYR A 119 8.69 -3.18 -13.11
N ASN A 120 9.95 -3.34 -13.50
CA ASN A 120 10.35 -3.93 -14.75
C ASN A 120 10.23 -5.45 -14.66
N PHE A 121 9.36 -6.04 -15.45
CA PHE A 121 9.08 -7.48 -15.45
C PHE A 121 10.26 -8.32 -16.00
N ALA A 122 11.20 -7.70 -16.69
CA ALA A 122 12.41 -8.37 -17.17
C ALA A 122 13.52 -8.47 -16.12
N THR A 123 13.39 -7.77 -14.99
CA THR A 123 14.36 -7.79 -13.91
C THR A 123 14.36 -9.13 -13.17
N SER A 124 15.44 -9.41 -12.44
CA SER A 124 15.55 -10.62 -11.60
C SER A 124 14.37 -10.72 -10.63
N LYS A 125 13.78 -11.92 -10.54
CA LYS A 125 12.62 -12.20 -9.69
C LYS A 125 12.98 -12.05 -8.22
N SER A 126 12.13 -11.33 -7.47
CA SER A 126 12.22 -11.31 -6.02
C SER A 126 10.86 -11.06 -5.37
N ALA A 127 10.65 -11.67 -4.21
CA ALA A 127 9.45 -11.48 -3.40
C ALA A 127 9.77 -11.55 -1.91
N TYR A 128 9.04 -10.79 -1.13
CA TYR A 128 9.11 -10.79 0.33
C TYR A 128 7.91 -11.51 0.91
N VAL A 129 8.14 -12.46 1.82
CA VAL A 129 7.11 -13.19 2.55
C VAL A 129 6.72 -12.38 3.79
N PHE A 130 5.63 -11.62 3.71
CA PHE A 130 5.24 -10.76 4.81
C PHE A 130 4.31 -11.42 5.83
N LYS A 131 3.67 -12.54 5.48
CA LYS A 131 2.79 -13.29 6.38
C LYS A 131 2.65 -14.75 5.97
N THR A 132 2.48 -15.64 6.95
CA THR A 132 2.07 -17.03 6.74
C THR A 132 0.76 -17.32 7.44
N ILE A 133 -0.14 -18.05 6.77
CA ILE A 133 -1.47 -18.41 7.27
C ILE A 133 -1.60 -19.94 7.18
N ALA A 134 -2.09 -20.56 8.25
CA ALA A 134 -2.48 -21.96 8.22
C ALA A 134 -3.93 -22.07 7.72
N ASP A 135 -4.15 -22.90 6.71
CA ASP A 135 -5.47 -23.21 6.18
C ASP A 135 -5.77 -24.72 6.44
N PRO A 136 -6.96 -25.04 6.98
CA PRO A 136 -7.29 -26.43 7.31
C PRO A 136 -7.31 -27.39 6.13
N PHE A 137 -7.56 -26.91 4.91
CA PHE A 137 -7.72 -27.75 3.71
C PHE A 137 -6.48 -27.80 2.83
N ILE A 138 -5.81 -26.66 2.65
CA ILE A 138 -4.65 -26.54 1.76
C ILE A 138 -3.33 -26.68 2.55
N GLY A 139 -3.40 -26.42 3.85
CA GLY A 139 -2.27 -26.46 4.76
C GLY A 139 -1.72 -25.08 5.03
N LYS A 140 -0.67 -24.66 4.34
CA LYS A 140 0.00 -23.37 4.58
C LYS A 140 -0.04 -22.49 3.33
N TYR A 141 -0.41 -21.23 3.53
CA TYR A 141 -0.19 -20.16 2.57
C TYR A 141 0.92 -19.23 3.06
N SER A 142 1.87 -18.94 2.19
CA SER A 142 2.84 -17.87 2.39
C SER A 142 2.42 -16.68 1.54
N LEU A 143 1.97 -15.60 2.20
CA LEU A 143 1.59 -14.36 1.53
C LEU A 143 2.85 -13.60 1.15
N ILE A 144 2.94 -13.24 -0.12
CA ILE A 144 4.10 -12.59 -0.71
C ILE A 144 3.74 -11.26 -1.35
N LYS A 145 4.67 -10.32 -1.29
CA LYS A 145 4.72 -9.15 -2.17
C LYS A 145 5.82 -9.38 -3.20
N VAL A 146 5.46 -9.36 -4.47
CA VAL A 146 6.46 -9.43 -5.55
C VAL A 146 7.13 -8.07 -5.66
N CYS A 147 8.44 -8.03 -5.44
CA CYS A 147 9.23 -6.80 -5.42
C CYS A 147 9.89 -6.49 -6.76
N SER A 148 10.21 -7.52 -7.57
CA SER A 148 10.75 -7.36 -8.92
C SER A 148 10.47 -8.58 -9.79
N GLY A 149 10.48 -8.39 -11.10
CA GLY A 149 10.28 -9.44 -12.10
C GLY A 149 8.87 -10.04 -12.10
N VAL A 150 8.77 -11.27 -12.58
CA VAL A 150 7.52 -12.06 -12.65
C VAL A 150 7.74 -13.43 -12.06
N ILE A 151 6.96 -13.83 -11.08
CA ILE A 151 6.97 -15.16 -10.48
C ILE A 151 5.88 -16.00 -11.13
N LYS A 152 6.22 -17.19 -11.59
CA LYS A 152 5.30 -18.11 -12.25
C LYS A 152 5.10 -19.37 -11.42
N SER A 153 3.97 -20.03 -11.63
CA SER A 153 3.79 -21.41 -11.17
C SER A 153 4.91 -22.29 -11.75
N ASP A 154 5.35 -23.26 -10.95
CA ASP A 154 6.47 -24.16 -11.23
C ASP A 154 7.86 -23.52 -11.25
N ASP A 155 8.01 -22.23 -10.98
CA ASP A 155 9.31 -21.62 -10.72
C ASP A 155 10.00 -22.29 -9.53
N THR A 156 11.32 -22.35 -9.58
CA THR A 156 12.16 -22.64 -8.41
C THR A 156 12.85 -21.35 -8.00
N LEU A 157 12.53 -20.85 -6.81
CA LEU A 157 13.13 -19.65 -6.24
C LEU A 157 14.13 -20.02 -5.14
N TYR A 158 15.13 -19.19 -4.99
CA TYR A 158 16.11 -19.31 -3.92
C TYR A 158 15.64 -18.48 -2.71
N ASN A 159 15.45 -19.15 -1.58
CA ASN A 159 15.21 -18.49 -0.31
C ASN A 159 16.55 -17.98 0.24
N ALA A 160 16.81 -16.69 0.06
CA ALA A 160 18.07 -16.08 0.47
C ALA A 160 18.25 -16.01 1.99
N THR A 161 17.17 -16.13 2.77
CA THR A 161 17.22 -16.11 4.24
C THR A 161 17.65 -17.45 4.82
N THR A 162 17.22 -18.56 4.21
CA THR A 162 17.53 -19.94 4.66
C THR A 162 18.54 -20.66 3.79
N GLU A 163 18.96 -20.04 2.69
CA GLU A 163 19.88 -20.59 1.69
C GLU A 163 19.39 -21.91 1.03
N THR A 164 18.05 -22.03 0.91
CA THR A 164 17.40 -23.21 0.32
C THR A 164 16.67 -22.88 -0.97
N GLU A 165 16.42 -23.89 -1.81
CA GLU A 165 15.56 -23.75 -2.98
C GLU A 165 14.12 -24.10 -2.63
N GLU A 166 13.19 -23.23 -3.05
CA GLU A 166 11.76 -23.38 -2.85
C GLU A 166 11.05 -23.54 -4.19
N LYS A 167 10.37 -24.67 -4.38
CA LYS A 167 9.55 -24.90 -5.57
C LYS A 167 8.17 -24.25 -5.38
N ILE A 168 7.80 -23.37 -6.30
CA ILE A 168 6.52 -22.68 -6.33
C ILE A 168 5.50 -23.55 -7.06
N SER A 169 4.76 -24.38 -6.34
CA SER A 169 3.81 -25.30 -6.98
C SER A 169 2.55 -24.61 -7.48
N LYS A 170 2.00 -23.68 -6.70
CA LYS A 170 0.77 -22.95 -7.00
C LYS A 170 0.82 -21.54 -6.47
N LEU A 171 0.32 -20.62 -7.29
CA LEU A 171 0.16 -19.21 -6.95
C LEU A 171 -1.32 -18.86 -6.84
N TYR A 172 -1.64 -17.93 -5.94
CA TYR A 172 -3.00 -17.50 -5.68
C TYR A 172 -3.07 -15.98 -5.50
N VAL A 173 -4.18 -15.40 -5.92
CA VAL A 173 -4.65 -14.09 -5.47
C VAL A 173 -5.73 -14.32 -4.43
N MET A 174 -5.58 -13.69 -3.26
CA MET A 174 -6.54 -13.85 -2.17
C MET A 174 -7.66 -12.82 -2.31
N ARG A 175 -8.89 -13.30 -2.51
CA ARG A 175 -10.11 -12.47 -2.43
C ARG A 175 -10.83 -12.76 -1.13
N ALA A 176 -10.54 -11.97 -0.10
CA ALA A 176 -10.92 -12.25 1.28
C ALA A 176 -10.43 -13.66 1.69
N ASN A 177 -11.34 -14.60 1.96
CA ASN A 177 -11.02 -15.99 2.34
C ASN A 177 -11.05 -16.97 1.15
N LYS A 178 -11.21 -16.48 -0.09
CA LYS A 178 -11.25 -17.32 -1.30
C LYS A 178 -9.94 -17.18 -2.08
N PRO A 179 -9.12 -18.23 -2.17
CA PRO A 179 -7.97 -18.24 -3.04
C PRO A 179 -8.38 -18.48 -4.49
N GLU A 180 -7.95 -17.61 -5.40
CA GLU A 180 -8.08 -17.79 -6.85
C GLU A 180 -6.70 -18.16 -7.40
N GLU A 181 -6.59 -19.33 -8.03
CA GLU A 181 -5.33 -19.82 -8.62
C GLU A 181 -4.99 -18.96 -9.85
N VAL A 182 -3.72 -18.54 -9.93
CA VAL A 182 -3.17 -17.77 -11.05
C VAL A 182 -1.88 -18.41 -11.54
N SER A 183 -1.55 -18.18 -12.81
CA SER A 183 -0.32 -18.71 -13.43
C SER A 183 0.91 -17.90 -13.10
N GLU A 184 0.75 -16.60 -12.83
CA GLU A 184 1.86 -15.69 -12.57
C GLU A 184 1.44 -14.50 -11.69
N LEU A 185 2.42 -13.89 -11.03
CA LEU A 185 2.33 -12.67 -10.25
C LEU A 185 3.44 -11.73 -10.69
N HIS A 186 3.13 -10.46 -10.89
CA HIS A 186 4.05 -9.45 -11.37
C HIS A 186 4.59 -8.57 -10.23
N ALA A 187 5.70 -7.91 -10.46
CA ALA A 187 6.22 -6.90 -9.55
C ALA A 187 5.13 -5.89 -9.17
N GLY A 188 4.95 -5.68 -7.86
CA GLY A 188 3.87 -4.87 -7.27
C GLY A 188 2.67 -5.66 -6.78
N ASP A 189 2.47 -6.89 -7.28
CA ASP A 189 1.36 -7.74 -6.85
C ASP A 189 1.56 -8.29 -5.44
N ILE A 190 0.44 -8.48 -4.77
CA ILE A 190 0.33 -9.25 -3.53
C ILE A 190 -0.41 -10.55 -3.86
N GLY A 191 0.24 -11.67 -3.56
CA GLY A 191 -0.35 -12.98 -3.78
C GLY A 191 0.04 -13.97 -2.68
N ALA A 192 -0.23 -15.24 -2.91
CA ALA A 192 0.09 -16.30 -1.98
C ALA A 192 0.71 -17.50 -2.70
N ILE A 193 1.65 -18.16 -2.03
CA ILE A 193 2.20 -19.44 -2.44
C ILE A 193 1.60 -20.54 -1.55
N GLY A 194 1.01 -21.55 -2.16
CA GLY A 194 0.49 -22.71 -1.45
C GLY A 194 1.57 -23.73 -1.14
N LYS A 195 1.57 -24.27 0.08
CA LYS A 195 2.44 -25.38 0.52
C LYS A 195 3.96 -25.10 0.44
N ALA A 196 4.40 -23.85 0.45
CA ALA A 196 5.82 -23.52 0.47
C ALA A 196 6.44 -23.69 1.87
N GLY A 197 7.73 -24.00 1.92
CA GLY A 197 8.51 -24.13 3.16
C GLY A 197 8.83 -22.79 3.82
N CYS A 198 8.81 -21.71 3.06
CA CYS A 198 9.18 -20.37 3.51
C CYS A 198 8.33 -19.84 4.69
N LYS A 199 8.92 -18.97 5.48
CA LYS A 199 8.34 -18.37 6.69
C LYS A 199 8.19 -16.87 6.51
N THR A 200 7.38 -16.26 7.39
CA THR A 200 7.28 -14.79 7.48
C THR A 200 8.67 -14.18 7.73
N GLY A 201 9.03 -13.19 6.92
CA GLY A 201 10.33 -12.55 6.94
C GLY A 201 11.33 -13.09 5.92
N ASP A 202 11.03 -14.23 5.27
CA ASP A 202 11.89 -14.78 4.24
C ASP A 202 11.83 -13.95 2.95
N THR A 203 12.93 -13.94 2.23
CA THR A 203 13.01 -13.38 0.88
C THR A 203 13.26 -14.48 -0.13
N LEU A 204 12.39 -14.54 -1.13
CA LEU A 204 12.52 -15.43 -2.29
C LEU A 204 13.09 -14.63 -3.46
N SER A 205 14.15 -15.14 -4.08
CA SER A 205 14.85 -14.46 -5.18
C SER A 205 15.39 -15.48 -6.18
N THR A 206 16.28 -15.07 -7.07
CA THR A 206 17.02 -16.00 -7.92
C THR A 206 18.40 -16.30 -7.30
N LYS A 207 18.91 -17.50 -7.51
CA LYS A 207 20.27 -17.87 -7.07
C LYS A 207 21.37 -17.03 -7.74
N ALA A 208 21.06 -16.48 -8.92
CA ALA A 208 21.97 -15.59 -9.63
C ALA A 208 22.09 -14.24 -8.94
N VAL A 209 20.96 -13.71 -8.43
CA VAL A 209 20.87 -12.43 -7.71
C VAL A 209 20.12 -12.70 -6.39
N PRO A 210 20.81 -13.22 -5.37
CA PRO A 210 20.21 -13.46 -4.06
C PRO A 210 20.02 -12.14 -3.33
N VAL A 211 18.77 -11.80 -3.03
CA VAL A 211 18.40 -10.56 -2.35
C VAL A 211 17.77 -10.87 -1.00
N VAL A 212 18.06 -10.06 0.01
CA VAL A 212 17.38 -10.07 1.30
C VAL A 212 16.75 -8.71 1.54
N TYR A 213 15.43 -8.70 1.79
CA TYR A 213 14.70 -7.51 2.21
C TYR A 213 14.68 -7.42 3.74
N GLY A 214 14.86 -6.20 4.27
CA GLY A 214 14.75 -5.96 5.71
C GLY A 214 13.33 -6.25 6.22
N LYS A 215 13.22 -6.58 7.51
CA LYS A 215 11.91 -6.63 8.17
C LYS A 215 11.34 -5.20 8.20
N THR A 216 10.16 -5.02 7.62
CA THR A 216 9.36 -3.80 7.76
C THR A 216 8.69 -3.77 9.12
#